data_42f78cb9f0a9662bb2ea75292dbf6689
#
_entry.id   42f78cb9f0a9662bb2ea75292dbf6689
#
_cell.length_a   1.000
_cell.length_b   1.000
_cell.length_c   1.000
_cell.angle_alpha   90.00
_cell.angle_beta   90.00
_cell.angle_gamma   90.00
#
_symmetry.space_group_name_H-M   'P 1'
#
loop_
_entity.id
_entity.type
_entity.pdbx_description
1 polymer ?
#
loop_
_entity_poly.entity_id
_entity_poly.type
_entity_poly.pdbx_seq_one_letter_code
_entity_poly.pdbx_strand_id
1 'polypeptide(L)'
;MSTNKPRIMVLACSTRPGALAPAVADWFVRAAAPHAQTLDVELVPVSLADLDLPFLDEPEHPASGVYRQPHSLAWSALVDGVDGFVFVTPEYNYGMPAVLKNALDYLGREWAWKPVGFVSYGHTSAGTRSVQHAKQVVSALRLVPTGATVSLRIGDAIAEGQVRQDERLDGLAARLLGEVVRLGHALRPMREPLDAATQAGPVAGSHVRRLTPADAADAIVLQRCCWVDEALANQTLDIPALHEGLDDVRHWLGQWTALGLWRDGKLLGMIRARREGDAWNIGRLAVAPHMRGTGVGRWLLKLVEGKAEPACARATLETGARSAQNIGLYLSEGFEHIAGMEGGDVVHLAKPLREKAAQAGIPAEH
;
A
#
# COMPACT_ATOMS: atom_id res chain seq x y z
N MET A 1 -18.12 3.58 -3.81
CA MET A 1 -16.86 4.31 -4.05
C MET A 1 -16.36 4.83 -2.71
N SER A 2 -15.51 4.09 -2.03
CA SER A 2 -14.69 4.66 -0.96
C SER A 2 -13.29 4.84 -1.53
N THR A 3 -13.10 5.90 -2.30
CA THR A 3 -11.77 6.41 -2.57
C THR A 3 -11.31 7.01 -1.26
N ASN A 4 -10.51 6.26 -0.50
CA ASN A 4 -9.89 6.77 0.71
C ASN A 4 -8.97 7.91 0.26
N LYS A 5 -9.43 9.16 0.43
CA LYS A 5 -8.65 10.35 0.09
C LYS A 5 -7.31 10.29 0.80
N PRO A 6 -6.19 10.62 0.14
CA PRO A 6 -4.92 10.75 0.84
C PRO A 6 -5.06 11.73 2.01
N ARG A 7 -4.54 11.35 3.16
CA ARG A 7 -4.65 12.13 4.41
C ARG A 7 -3.27 12.67 4.78
N ILE A 8 -3.15 13.97 4.94
CA ILE A 8 -1.90 14.64 5.31
C ILE A 8 -2.05 15.28 6.68
N MET A 9 -1.31 14.77 7.65
CA MET A 9 -1.28 15.35 9.00
C MET A 9 -0.52 16.66 9.01
N VAL A 10 -1.14 17.72 9.53
CA VAL A 10 -0.49 19.00 9.81
C VAL A 10 -0.24 19.06 11.32
N LEU A 11 1.00 18.76 11.72
CA LEU A 11 1.38 18.59 13.13
C LEU A 11 2.00 19.86 13.71
N ALA A 12 1.33 20.46 14.68
CA ALA A 12 1.86 21.56 15.48
C ALA A 12 2.86 21.03 16.53
N CYS A 13 4.16 21.30 16.34
CA CYS A 13 5.25 20.65 17.07
C CYS A 13 5.73 21.47 18.29
N SER A 14 4.82 22.02 19.09
CA SER A 14 5.18 22.71 20.34
C SER A 14 4.10 22.59 21.39
N THR A 15 4.50 22.30 22.62
CA THR A 15 3.62 22.21 23.80
C THR A 15 3.78 23.45 24.72
N ARG A 16 4.62 24.43 24.37
CA ARG A 16 4.85 25.61 25.17
C ARG A 16 3.56 26.45 25.24
N PRO A 17 3.07 26.85 26.43
CA PRO A 17 1.92 27.74 26.56
C PRO A 17 2.14 29.03 25.74
N GLY A 18 1.17 29.44 24.93
CA GLY A 18 1.27 30.61 24.06
C GLY A 18 2.24 30.43 22.88
N ALA A 19 2.57 29.18 22.50
CA ALA A 19 3.36 28.92 21.29
C ALA A 19 2.60 29.31 20.02
N LEU A 20 3.34 29.72 18.99
CA LEU A 20 2.79 30.09 17.68
C LEU A 20 2.46 28.87 16.80
N ALA A 21 2.86 27.66 17.20
CA ALA A 21 2.68 26.45 16.38
C ALA A 21 1.22 26.21 15.97
N PRO A 22 0.21 26.32 16.83
CA PRO A 22 -1.19 26.16 16.43
C PRO A 22 -1.60 27.21 15.38
N ALA A 23 -1.31 28.50 15.62
CA ALA A 23 -1.67 29.57 14.68
C ALA A 23 -1.01 29.42 13.31
N VAL A 24 0.25 28.96 13.28
CA VAL A 24 0.97 28.68 12.02
C VAL A 24 0.41 27.44 11.33
N ALA A 25 0.01 26.40 12.07
CA ALA A 25 -0.64 25.22 11.52
C ALA A 25 -2.01 25.57 10.92
N ASP A 26 -2.81 26.37 11.61
CA ASP A 26 -4.10 26.86 11.14
C ASP A 26 -3.97 27.71 9.87
N TRP A 27 -2.94 28.59 9.84
CA TRP A 27 -2.63 29.32 8.60
C TRP A 27 -2.31 28.37 7.46
N PHE A 28 -1.43 27.39 7.69
CA PHE A 28 -1.06 26.42 6.62
C PHE A 28 -2.28 25.68 6.09
N VAL A 29 -3.16 25.20 6.99
CA VAL A 29 -4.40 24.52 6.60
C VAL A 29 -5.27 25.42 5.73
N ARG A 30 -5.47 26.69 6.12
CA ARG A 30 -6.26 27.64 5.33
C ARG A 30 -5.61 27.98 3.99
N ALA A 31 -4.32 28.28 3.97
CA ALA A 31 -3.57 28.65 2.77
C ALA A 31 -3.48 27.50 1.75
N ALA A 32 -3.36 26.27 2.23
CA ALA A 32 -3.25 25.09 1.39
C ALA A 32 -4.62 24.50 0.99
N ALA A 33 -5.75 24.90 1.62
CA ALA A 33 -7.07 24.32 1.40
C ALA A 33 -7.54 24.31 -0.07
N PRO A 34 -7.40 25.39 -0.88
CA PRO A 34 -7.79 25.35 -2.29
C PRO A 34 -7.00 24.32 -3.08
N HIS A 35 -5.71 24.16 -2.78
CA HIS A 35 -4.86 23.19 -3.43
C HIS A 35 -5.17 21.76 -2.97
N ALA A 36 -5.46 21.55 -1.68
CA ALA A 36 -5.89 20.28 -1.12
C ALA A 36 -7.20 19.80 -1.80
N GLN A 37 -8.13 20.71 -2.04
CA GLN A 37 -9.37 20.41 -2.77
C GLN A 37 -9.08 19.98 -4.22
N THR A 38 -8.18 20.68 -4.92
CA THR A 38 -7.79 20.34 -6.29
C THR A 38 -7.11 18.95 -6.37
N LEU A 39 -6.33 18.58 -5.35
CA LEU A 39 -5.62 17.30 -5.27
C LEU A 39 -6.48 16.17 -4.66
N ASP A 40 -7.70 16.45 -4.26
CA ASP A 40 -8.60 15.53 -3.54
C ASP A 40 -7.95 14.92 -2.28
N VAL A 41 -7.35 15.77 -1.43
CA VAL A 41 -6.60 15.42 -0.22
C VAL A 41 -7.28 15.97 1.01
N GLU A 42 -7.26 15.22 2.11
CA GLU A 42 -7.71 15.65 3.45
C GLU A 42 -6.51 16.18 4.25
N LEU A 43 -6.64 17.38 4.80
CA LEU A 43 -5.70 17.92 5.78
C LEU A 43 -6.19 17.61 7.19
N VAL A 44 -5.36 16.95 8.00
CA VAL A 44 -5.68 16.51 9.35
C VAL A 44 -4.84 17.31 10.36
N PRO A 45 -5.36 18.40 10.93
CA PRO A 45 -4.63 19.17 11.95
C PRO A 45 -4.53 18.36 13.25
N VAL A 46 -3.32 18.30 13.79
CA VAL A 46 -3.00 17.65 15.08
C VAL A 46 -2.03 18.54 15.85
N SER A 47 -2.20 18.63 17.17
CA SER A 47 -1.30 19.36 18.06
C SER A 47 -0.63 18.41 19.05
N LEU A 48 0.70 18.47 19.18
CA LEU A 48 1.41 17.73 20.23
C LEU A 48 1.00 18.16 21.65
N ALA A 49 0.49 19.38 21.80
CA ALA A 49 -0.02 19.84 23.10
C ALA A 49 -1.29 19.11 23.52
N ASP A 50 -2.14 18.73 22.55
CA ASP A 50 -3.41 18.05 22.83
C ASP A 50 -3.23 16.53 23.03
N LEU A 51 -2.12 15.97 22.55
CA LEU A 51 -1.81 14.54 22.71
C LEU A 51 -1.29 14.20 24.11
N ASP A 52 -0.72 15.18 24.81
CA ASP A 52 -0.16 15.05 26.17
C ASP A 52 0.74 13.81 26.34
N LEU A 53 1.60 13.56 25.35
CA LEU A 53 2.53 12.43 25.39
C LEU A 53 3.56 12.63 26.51
N PRO A 54 3.68 11.72 27.48
CA PRO A 54 4.78 11.76 28.44
C PRO A 54 6.13 11.57 27.73
N PHE A 55 7.25 11.68 28.45
CA PHE A 55 8.49 11.15 27.89
C PHE A 55 8.33 9.65 27.62
N LEU A 56 8.98 9.17 26.54
CA LEU A 56 8.86 7.77 26.08
C LEU A 56 8.98 6.79 27.27
N ASP A 57 7.89 6.08 27.52
CA ASP A 57 7.69 5.17 28.65
C ASP A 57 7.30 3.74 28.22
N GLU A 58 7.44 3.42 26.92
CA GLU A 58 7.23 2.07 26.45
C GLU A 58 8.38 1.14 26.87
N PRO A 59 8.06 -0.04 27.45
CA PRO A 59 9.09 -1.00 27.83
C PRO A 59 9.75 -1.68 26.62
N GLU A 60 9.02 -1.78 25.51
CA GLU A 60 9.52 -2.44 24.29
C GLU A 60 10.13 -1.39 23.35
N HIS A 61 11.16 -1.79 22.61
CA HIS A 61 11.75 -0.92 21.60
C HIS A 61 10.74 -0.63 20.48
N PRO A 62 10.56 0.63 20.02
CA PRO A 62 9.57 1.00 19.00
C PRO A 62 9.67 0.20 17.68
N ALA A 63 10.86 -0.27 17.31
CA ALA A 63 11.05 -1.12 16.14
C ALA A 63 10.33 -2.47 16.22
N SER A 64 9.94 -2.93 17.42
CA SER A 64 9.14 -4.15 17.60
C SER A 64 7.70 -3.98 17.11
N GLY A 65 7.19 -2.74 17.08
CA GLY A 65 5.78 -2.43 16.80
C GLY A 65 4.82 -2.92 17.88
N VAL A 66 5.33 -3.24 19.08
CA VAL A 66 4.53 -3.65 20.24
C VAL A 66 4.44 -2.47 21.19
N TYR A 67 3.25 -1.95 21.37
CA TYR A 67 2.94 -0.83 22.29
C TYR A 67 2.00 -1.31 23.38
N ARG A 68 2.24 -0.87 24.61
CA ARG A 68 1.46 -1.25 25.79
C ARG A 68 0.67 -0.08 26.37
N GLN A 69 1.18 1.12 26.19
CA GLN A 69 0.56 2.31 26.75
C GLN A 69 -0.61 2.79 25.87
N PRO A 70 -1.74 3.20 26.47
CA PRO A 70 -2.89 3.70 25.70
C PRO A 70 -2.55 4.91 24.82
N HIS A 71 -1.72 5.84 25.31
CA HIS A 71 -1.27 7.01 24.55
C HIS A 71 -0.39 6.63 23.35
N SER A 72 0.46 5.62 23.50
CA SER A 72 1.27 5.09 22.38
C SER A 72 0.40 4.45 21.31
N LEU A 73 -0.59 3.65 21.71
CA LEU A 73 -1.54 3.03 20.78
C LEU A 73 -2.36 4.09 20.04
N ALA A 74 -2.83 5.12 20.75
CA ALA A 74 -3.56 6.24 20.16
C ALA A 74 -2.69 7.03 19.17
N TRP A 75 -1.43 7.33 19.55
CA TRP A 75 -0.48 8.00 18.68
C TRP A 75 -0.11 7.17 17.44
N SER A 76 0.15 5.88 17.63
CA SER A 76 0.40 4.95 16.53
C SER A 76 -0.77 4.93 15.53
N ALA A 77 -2.01 4.85 16.01
CA ALA A 77 -3.19 4.86 15.14
C ALA A 77 -3.35 6.16 14.34
N LEU A 78 -3.05 7.32 14.96
CA LEU A 78 -3.07 8.61 14.26
C LEU A 78 -2.01 8.69 13.17
N VAL A 79 -0.78 8.27 13.47
CA VAL A 79 0.34 8.30 12.52
C VAL A 79 0.15 7.29 11.40
N ASP A 80 -0.31 6.08 11.72
CA ASP A 80 -0.56 5.03 10.72
C ASP A 80 -1.70 5.42 9.77
N GLY A 81 -2.72 6.11 10.29
CA GLY A 81 -3.91 6.54 9.56
C GLY A 81 -3.71 7.67 8.55
N VAL A 82 -2.47 8.16 8.31
CA VAL A 82 -2.18 9.23 7.35
C VAL A 82 -1.13 8.83 6.32
N ASP A 83 -1.14 9.49 5.17
CA ASP A 83 -0.26 9.21 4.03
C ASP A 83 1.01 10.05 3.98
N GLY A 84 1.07 11.11 4.78
CA GLY A 84 2.21 12.01 4.86
C GLY A 84 2.01 13.10 5.91
N PHE A 85 3.01 13.96 6.05
CA PHE A 85 3.07 14.92 7.14
C PHE A 85 3.52 16.30 6.67
N VAL A 86 3.02 17.33 7.37
CA VAL A 86 3.60 18.67 7.41
C VAL A 86 3.88 19.00 8.86
N PHE A 87 5.15 19.08 9.25
CA PHE A 87 5.56 19.44 10.59
C PHE A 87 5.71 20.95 10.72
N VAL A 88 4.92 21.55 11.60
CA VAL A 88 4.97 22.99 11.93
C VAL A 88 5.84 23.15 13.17
N THR A 89 7.12 23.53 12.97
CA THR A 89 8.13 23.47 14.04
C THR A 89 8.75 24.83 14.35
N PRO A 90 8.83 25.25 15.64
CA PRO A 90 9.72 26.32 16.07
C PRO A 90 11.19 25.87 16.03
N GLU A 91 12.07 26.84 16.16
CA GLU A 91 13.47 26.63 16.53
C GLU A 91 13.69 27.01 17.98
N TYR A 92 14.11 26.07 18.81
CA TYR A 92 14.51 26.27 20.18
C TYR A 92 16.00 25.99 20.34
N ASN A 93 16.78 27.01 20.73
CA ASN A 93 18.22 26.87 20.96
C ASN A 93 18.96 26.14 19.83
N TYR A 94 18.74 26.57 18.57
CA TYR A 94 19.33 26.01 17.35
C TYR A 94 18.87 24.58 16.99
N GLY A 95 17.86 24.03 17.64
CA GLY A 95 17.39 22.69 17.39
C GLY A 95 15.88 22.55 17.27
N MET A 96 15.43 21.36 16.97
CA MET A 96 14.02 21.02 17.01
C MET A 96 13.53 20.91 18.46
N PRO A 97 12.23 21.14 18.72
CA PRO A 97 11.66 20.99 20.05
C PRO A 97 11.83 19.56 20.57
N ALA A 98 12.10 19.43 21.89
CA ALA A 98 12.22 18.12 22.55
C ALA A 98 10.94 17.28 22.38
N VAL A 99 9.76 17.92 22.41
CA VAL A 99 8.47 17.25 22.24
C VAL A 99 8.30 16.64 20.84
N LEU A 100 8.85 17.26 19.79
CA LEU A 100 8.87 16.66 18.46
C LEU A 100 9.78 15.42 18.44
N LYS A 101 10.98 15.53 19.03
CA LYS A 101 11.89 14.38 19.13
C LYS A 101 11.23 13.23 19.89
N ASN A 102 10.60 13.52 21.02
CA ASN A 102 9.87 12.55 21.84
C ASN A 102 8.76 11.87 21.04
N ALA A 103 7.92 12.63 20.35
CA ALA A 103 6.83 12.08 19.52
C ALA A 103 7.34 11.18 18.38
N LEU A 104 8.49 11.51 17.79
CA LEU A 104 9.13 10.69 16.76
C LEU A 104 9.66 9.38 17.33
N ASP A 105 10.23 9.41 18.53
CA ASP A 105 10.86 8.24 19.16
C ASP A 105 9.86 7.20 19.67
N TYR A 106 8.60 7.59 19.89
CA TYR A 106 7.54 6.65 20.31
C TYR A 106 7.27 5.54 19.29
N LEU A 107 7.46 5.80 18.00
CA LEU A 107 7.01 4.92 16.93
C LEU A 107 8.15 4.56 15.98
N GLY A 108 7.99 3.47 15.24
CA GLY A 108 8.99 2.98 14.29
C GLY A 108 8.45 2.83 12.86
N ARG A 109 7.77 1.73 12.61
CA ARG A 109 7.29 1.36 11.27
C ARG A 109 6.24 2.31 10.70
N GLU A 110 5.46 2.96 11.56
CA GLU A 110 4.37 3.87 11.19
C GLU A 110 4.86 5.09 10.41
N TRP A 111 6.10 5.48 10.63
CA TRP A 111 6.76 6.57 9.91
C TRP A 111 7.27 6.17 8.52
N ALA A 112 7.62 4.90 8.36
CA ALA A 112 8.41 4.44 7.21
C ALA A 112 7.73 4.72 5.87
N TRP A 113 8.50 5.28 4.94
CA TRP A 113 8.12 5.54 3.56
C TRP A 113 6.92 6.49 3.40
N LYS A 114 6.74 7.39 4.35
CA LYS A 114 5.82 8.51 4.24
C LYS A 114 6.59 9.79 4.01
N PRO A 115 6.09 10.73 3.20
CA PRO A 115 6.73 12.04 2.99
C PRO A 115 6.50 12.94 4.19
N VAL A 116 7.46 13.83 4.45
CA VAL A 116 7.33 14.90 5.44
C VAL A 116 7.80 16.23 4.89
N GLY A 117 6.91 17.21 4.90
CA GLY A 117 7.20 18.60 4.64
C GLY A 117 7.40 19.40 5.93
N PHE A 118 8.04 20.57 5.82
CA PHE A 118 8.30 21.42 6.98
C PHE A 118 7.80 22.84 6.78
N VAL A 119 7.06 23.32 7.75
CA VAL A 119 6.79 24.74 8.00
C VAL A 119 7.54 25.12 9.26
N SER A 120 8.54 25.97 9.16
CA SER A 120 9.33 26.40 10.32
C SER A 120 9.13 27.86 10.62
N TYR A 121 9.33 28.24 11.88
CA TYR A 121 9.30 29.63 12.28
C TYR A 121 10.33 29.91 13.37
N GLY A 122 10.84 31.13 13.38
CA GLY A 122 11.86 31.58 14.31
C GLY A 122 12.28 33.02 14.05
N HIS A 123 13.22 33.53 14.83
CA HIS A 123 13.71 34.88 14.65
C HIS A 123 14.74 34.95 13.50
N THR A 124 16.03 34.81 13.78
CA THR A 124 17.10 35.03 12.80
C THR A 124 17.12 34.00 11.67
N SER A 125 16.96 32.74 12.01
CA SER A 125 17.03 31.60 11.05
C SER A 125 15.68 31.22 10.46
N ALA A 126 14.57 31.86 10.87
CA ALA A 126 13.21 31.45 10.50
C ALA A 126 12.92 29.95 10.79
N GLY A 127 13.63 29.37 11.76
CA GLY A 127 13.46 27.96 12.14
C GLY A 127 14.21 26.93 11.29
N THR A 128 15.06 27.36 10.35
CA THR A 128 15.73 26.45 9.41
C THR A 128 16.67 25.45 10.10
N ARG A 129 17.30 25.81 11.22
CA ARG A 129 18.17 24.88 11.97
C ARG A 129 17.37 23.76 12.63
N SER A 130 16.17 24.05 13.13
CA SER A 130 15.22 23.04 13.59
C SER A 130 14.90 22.03 12.49
N VAL A 131 14.62 22.50 11.28
CA VAL A 131 14.35 21.65 10.11
C VAL A 131 15.57 20.78 9.78
N GLN A 132 16.78 21.33 9.75
CA GLN A 132 17.98 20.54 9.47
C GLN A 132 18.22 19.45 10.52
N HIS A 133 18.01 19.77 11.79
CA HIS A 133 18.10 18.79 12.87
C HIS A 133 17.01 17.71 12.73
N ALA A 134 15.75 18.09 12.46
CA ALA A 134 14.65 17.16 12.27
C ALA A 134 14.89 16.23 11.07
N LYS A 135 15.44 16.73 9.95
CA LYS A 135 15.74 15.93 8.76
C LYS A 135 16.66 14.74 9.03
N GLN A 136 17.62 14.87 9.92
CA GLN A 136 18.49 13.75 10.32
C GLN A 136 17.70 12.66 11.05
N VAL A 137 16.82 13.04 11.98
CA VAL A 137 16.01 12.12 12.77
C VAL A 137 14.97 11.42 11.91
N VAL A 138 14.21 12.17 11.10
CA VAL A 138 13.16 11.59 10.26
C VAL A 138 13.72 10.64 9.21
N SER A 139 14.94 10.91 8.70
CA SER A 139 15.62 10.01 7.76
C SER A 139 15.95 8.65 8.40
N ALA A 140 16.36 8.64 9.68
CA ALA A 140 16.60 7.39 10.42
C ALA A 140 15.32 6.54 10.57
N LEU A 141 14.16 7.20 10.64
CA LEU A 141 12.84 6.57 10.69
C LEU A 141 12.26 6.23 9.30
N ARG A 142 13.04 6.44 8.23
CA ARG A 142 12.60 6.24 6.83
C ARG A 142 11.47 7.18 6.39
N LEU A 143 11.20 8.27 7.11
CA LEU A 143 10.42 9.37 6.60
C LEU A 143 11.23 10.06 5.50
N VAL A 144 10.57 10.47 4.41
CA VAL A 144 11.22 11.09 3.26
C VAL A 144 10.95 12.61 3.27
N PRO A 145 11.93 13.43 3.66
CA PRO A 145 11.74 14.87 3.68
C PRO A 145 11.62 15.44 2.27
N THR A 146 10.66 16.38 2.09
CA THR A 146 10.51 17.15 0.86
C THR A 146 11.66 18.13 0.66
N GLY A 147 11.91 18.53 -0.59
CA GLY A 147 12.80 19.64 -0.92
C GLY A 147 12.19 21.00 -0.59
N ALA A 148 10.89 21.17 -0.87
CA ALA A 148 10.16 22.38 -0.53
C ALA A 148 10.00 22.53 0.99
N THR A 149 10.20 23.75 1.48
CA THR A 149 9.98 24.15 2.88
C THR A 149 9.37 25.54 2.92
N VAL A 150 8.61 25.85 3.98
CA VAL A 150 8.16 27.20 4.28
C VAL A 150 8.87 27.66 5.55
N SER A 151 9.59 28.77 5.50
CA SER A 151 10.35 29.29 6.63
C SER A 151 9.88 30.71 6.94
N LEU A 152 9.29 30.90 8.14
CA LEU A 152 8.66 32.14 8.57
C LEU A 152 9.55 32.86 9.58
N ARG A 153 10.09 34.02 9.20
CA ARG A 153 10.73 34.91 10.18
C ARG A 153 9.64 35.61 10.99
N ILE A 154 9.65 35.44 12.32
CA ILE A 154 8.58 35.93 13.18
C ILE A 154 8.32 37.42 12.98
N GLY A 155 9.35 38.28 12.98
CA GLY A 155 9.21 39.72 12.81
C GLY A 155 8.59 40.17 11.48
N ASP A 156 8.78 39.37 10.42
CA ASP A 156 8.34 39.72 9.08
C ASP A 156 6.97 39.09 8.75
N ALA A 157 6.80 37.82 9.12
CA ALA A 157 5.65 37.02 8.69
C ALA A 157 4.51 36.92 9.74
N ILE A 158 4.76 37.28 11.01
CA ILE A 158 3.79 37.10 12.08
C ILE A 158 3.47 38.44 12.74
N ALA A 159 2.20 38.75 12.89
CA ALA A 159 1.68 39.91 13.61
C ALA A 159 0.54 39.47 14.53
N GLU A 160 0.52 39.99 15.74
CA GLU A 160 -0.53 39.69 16.76
C GLU A 160 -0.77 38.16 16.94
N GLY A 161 0.31 37.38 16.88
CA GLY A 161 0.25 35.92 17.01
C GLY A 161 -0.29 35.16 15.79
N GLN A 162 -0.58 35.83 14.70
CA GLN A 162 -1.11 35.25 13.45
C GLN A 162 -0.13 35.44 12.29
N VAL A 163 -0.12 34.51 11.34
CA VAL A 163 0.60 34.69 10.09
C VAL A 163 -0.10 35.74 9.24
N ARG A 164 0.66 36.71 8.76
CA ARG A 164 0.14 37.79 7.89
C ARG A 164 -0.41 37.21 6.58
N GLN A 165 -1.45 37.83 6.05
CA GLN A 165 -1.89 37.53 4.68
C GLN A 165 -0.79 37.91 3.68
N ASP A 166 -0.34 36.93 2.90
CA ASP A 166 0.70 37.08 1.89
C ASP A 166 0.51 35.98 0.83
N GLU A 167 0.09 36.37 -0.37
CA GLU A 167 -0.14 35.43 -1.49
C GLU A 167 1.11 34.62 -1.84
N ARG A 168 2.29 35.18 -1.63
CA ARG A 168 3.55 34.46 -1.84
C ARG A 168 3.72 33.33 -0.82
N LEU A 169 3.37 33.58 0.44
CA LEU A 169 3.42 32.54 1.50
C LEU A 169 2.37 31.47 1.23
N ASP A 170 1.17 31.85 0.81
CA ASP A 170 0.11 30.91 0.46
C ASP A 170 0.51 30.04 -0.75
N GLY A 171 1.18 30.62 -1.75
CA GLY A 171 1.76 29.89 -2.88
C GLY A 171 2.88 28.90 -2.45
N LEU A 172 3.68 29.24 -1.44
CA LEU A 172 4.67 28.32 -0.88
C LEU A 172 4.00 27.16 -0.10
N ALA A 173 2.91 27.43 0.63
CA ALA A 173 2.13 26.39 1.31
C ALA A 173 1.52 25.41 0.31
N ALA A 174 0.91 25.89 -0.77
CA ALA A 174 0.37 25.07 -1.84
C ALA A 174 1.44 24.21 -2.52
N ARG A 175 2.61 24.78 -2.82
CA ARG A 175 3.75 24.05 -3.40
C ARG A 175 4.24 22.95 -2.48
N LEU A 176 4.39 23.23 -1.18
CA LEU A 176 4.82 22.26 -0.18
C LEU A 176 3.84 21.09 -0.12
N LEU A 177 2.53 21.36 -0.03
CA LEU A 177 1.49 20.31 -0.05
C LEU A 177 1.57 19.47 -1.33
N GLY A 178 1.68 20.11 -2.49
CA GLY A 178 1.80 19.41 -3.78
C GLY A 178 2.99 18.46 -3.84
N GLU A 179 4.13 18.83 -3.26
CA GLU A 179 5.31 17.96 -3.18
C GLU A 179 5.11 16.81 -2.21
N VAL A 180 4.52 17.05 -1.02
CA VAL A 180 4.17 15.99 -0.06
C VAL A 180 3.23 14.97 -0.70
N VAL A 181 2.17 15.42 -1.37
CA VAL A 181 1.20 14.52 -2.01
C VAL A 181 1.84 13.71 -3.14
N ARG A 182 2.65 14.35 -4.01
CA ARG A 182 3.36 13.67 -5.10
C ARG A 182 4.29 12.58 -4.58
N LEU A 183 5.07 12.87 -3.53
CA LEU A 183 5.93 11.88 -2.89
C LEU A 183 5.11 10.79 -2.20
N GLY A 184 3.99 11.13 -1.56
CA GLY A 184 3.07 10.15 -0.95
C GLY A 184 2.60 9.09 -1.93
N HIS A 185 2.22 9.50 -3.14
CA HIS A 185 1.85 8.59 -4.21
C HIS A 185 3.05 7.73 -4.67
N ALA A 186 4.22 8.32 -4.85
CA ALA A 186 5.41 7.61 -5.31
C ALA A 186 5.94 6.59 -4.28
N LEU A 187 5.80 6.89 -2.98
CA LEU A 187 6.30 6.05 -1.90
C LEU A 187 5.28 5.00 -1.42
N ARG A 188 4.02 5.11 -1.83
CA ARG A 188 2.96 4.19 -1.40
C ARG A 188 3.30 2.71 -1.59
N PRO A 189 3.86 2.27 -2.74
CA PRO A 189 4.24 0.87 -2.92
C PRO A 189 5.30 0.38 -1.93
N MET A 190 6.13 1.28 -1.39
CA MET A 190 7.16 0.93 -0.40
C MET A 190 6.59 0.74 1.01
N ARG A 191 5.39 1.24 1.28
CA ARG A 191 4.68 1.05 2.57
C ARG A 191 3.95 -0.28 2.63
N GLU A 192 3.59 -0.81 1.48
CA GLU A 192 3.07 -2.17 1.42
C GLU A 192 4.17 -3.08 1.92
N PRO A 193 3.88 -4.01 2.86
CA PRO A 193 4.88 -4.98 3.26
C PRO A 193 5.46 -5.55 1.96
N LEU A 194 6.78 -5.54 1.84
CA LEU A 194 7.43 -6.57 1.02
C LEU A 194 6.94 -7.83 1.71
N ASP A 195 5.79 -8.33 1.26
CA ASP A 195 5.25 -9.56 1.77
C ASP A 195 6.44 -10.51 1.85
N ALA A 196 6.58 -11.18 3.00
CA ALA A 196 7.44 -12.35 3.10
C ALA A 196 7.05 -13.41 2.05
N ALA A 197 6.08 -13.11 1.22
CA ALA A 197 5.50 -13.78 0.07
C ALA A 197 5.82 -13.12 -1.28
N THR A 198 6.62 -12.06 -1.38
CA THR A 198 7.10 -11.60 -2.69
C THR A 198 8.15 -12.59 -3.18
N GLN A 199 7.67 -13.67 -3.76
CA GLN A 199 8.52 -14.69 -4.37
C GLN A 199 9.03 -14.16 -5.70
N ALA A 200 10.33 -14.37 -5.99
CA ALA A 200 10.87 -14.08 -7.31
C ALA A 200 10.07 -14.84 -8.38
N GLY A 201 9.68 -14.14 -9.43
CA GLY A 201 8.98 -14.74 -10.55
C GLY A 201 9.91 -15.52 -11.48
N PRO A 202 9.36 -16.26 -12.45
CA PRO A 202 10.13 -17.09 -13.38
C PRO A 202 10.87 -16.27 -14.44
N VAL A 203 10.60 -14.99 -14.53
CA VAL A 203 11.22 -14.06 -15.49
C VAL A 203 12.13 -13.09 -14.74
N ALA A 204 13.31 -12.81 -15.26
CA ALA A 204 14.26 -11.89 -14.65
C ALA A 204 13.61 -10.53 -14.31
N GLY A 205 13.80 -10.07 -13.08
CA GLY A 205 13.23 -8.82 -12.56
C GLY A 205 11.72 -8.88 -12.26
N SER A 206 11.07 -10.05 -12.42
CA SER A 206 9.67 -10.20 -12.03
C SER A 206 9.54 -10.73 -10.59
N HIS A 207 8.42 -10.37 -9.97
CA HIS A 207 8.03 -10.86 -8.65
C HIS A 207 6.53 -11.17 -8.62
N VAL A 208 6.15 -12.10 -7.75
CA VAL A 208 4.74 -12.40 -7.52
C VAL A 208 4.32 -11.88 -6.15
N ARG A 209 3.15 -11.31 -6.07
CA ARG A 209 2.50 -10.93 -4.83
C ARG A 209 0.99 -11.18 -4.89
N ARG A 210 0.35 -11.15 -3.73
CA ARG A 210 -1.11 -11.20 -3.67
C ARG A 210 -1.71 -9.97 -4.35
N LEU A 211 -2.75 -10.17 -5.14
CA LEU A 211 -3.59 -9.09 -5.66
C LEU A 211 -4.63 -8.71 -4.60
N THR A 212 -4.89 -7.42 -4.53
CA THR A 212 -5.85 -6.78 -3.61
C THR A 212 -6.91 -6.02 -4.41
N PRO A 213 -8.02 -5.58 -3.81
CA PRO A 213 -8.99 -4.71 -4.50
C PRO A 213 -8.41 -3.44 -5.11
N ALA A 214 -7.26 -2.96 -4.62
CA ALA A 214 -6.57 -1.82 -5.21
C ALA A 214 -5.98 -2.13 -6.61
N ASP A 215 -5.69 -3.39 -6.91
CA ASP A 215 -5.12 -3.84 -8.18
C ASP A 215 -6.19 -4.13 -9.26
N ALA A 216 -7.46 -3.86 -8.97
CA ALA A 216 -8.56 -4.24 -9.85
C ALA A 216 -8.46 -3.61 -11.26
N ALA A 217 -7.89 -2.40 -11.38
CA ALA A 217 -7.70 -1.74 -12.67
C ALA A 217 -6.70 -2.50 -13.56
N ASP A 218 -5.58 -2.95 -13.00
CA ASP A 218 -4.59 -3.73 -13.73
C ASP A 218 -5.11 -5.13 -14.06
N ALA A 219 -5.81 -5.76 -13.10
CA ALA A 219 -6.40 -7.08 -13.27
C ALA A 219 -7.44 -7.11 -14.39
N ILE A 220 -8.36 -6.11 -14.47
CA ILE A 220 -9.38 -6.06 -15.52
C ILE A 220 -8.76 -5.80 -16.89
N VAL A 221 -7.71 -4.97 -16.98
CA VAL A 221 -7.00 -4.73 -18.25
C VAL A 221 -6.34 -6.02 -18.74
N LEU A 222 -5.58 -6.70 -17.88
CA LEU A 222 -4.95 -7.98 -18.23
C LEU A 222 -6.01 -9.02 -18.61
N GLN A 223 -7.09 -9.13 -17.84
CA GLN A 223 -8.20 -10.02 -18.11
C GLN A 223 -8.76 -9.78 -19.50
N ARG A 224 -9.16 -8.58 -19.83
CA ARG A 224 -9.72 -8.25 -21.14
C ARG A 224 -8.75 -8.54 -22.29
N CYS A 225 -7.46 -8.21 -22.12
CA CYS A 225 -6.44 -8.56 -23.14
C CYS A 225 -6.30 -10.07 -23.38
N CYS A 226 -6.47 -10.90 -22.34
CA CYS A 226 -6.27 -12.35 -22.47
C CYS A 226 -7.53 -13.07 -22.99
N TRP A 227 -8.73 -12.64 -22.61
CA TRP A 227 -9.99 -13.32 -22.94
C TRP A 227 -10.51 -13.02 -24.35
N VAL A 228 -9.94 -12.05 -25.05
CA VAL A 228 -10.23 -11.85 -26.49
C VAL A 228 -9.86 -13.09 -27.31
N ASP A 229 -8.66 -13.65 -27.09
CA ASP A 229 -8.24 -14.86 -27.80
C ASP A 229 -9.07 -16.09 -27.42
N GLU A 230 -9.49 -16.18 -26.15
CA GLU A 230 -10.40 -17.21 -25.67
C GLU A 230 -11.77 -17.11 -26.35
N ALA A 231 -12.29 -15.89 -26.50
CA ALA A 231 -13.54 -15.61 -27.20
C ALA A 231 -13.46 -16.01 -28.68
N LEU A 232 -12.37 -15.70 -29.34
CA LEU A 232 -12.13 -16.09 -30.74
C LEU A 232 -12.05 -17.61 -30.89
N ALA A 233 -11.33 -18.30 -29.99
CA ALA A 233 -11.19 -19.76 -30.02
C ALA A 233 -12.53 -20.49 -29.84
N ASN A 234 -13.34 -19.99 -28.89
CA ASN A 234 -14.64 -20.58 -28.57
C ASN A 234 -15.79 -20.01 -29.41
N GLN A 235 -15.54 -19.04 -30.28
CA GLN A 235 -16.53 -18.39 -31.16
C GLN A 235 -17.71 -17.80 -30.39
N THR A 236 -17.45 -17.23 -29.21
CA THR A 236 -18.45 -16.59 -28.35
C THR A 236 -17.86 -15.40 -27.63
N LEU A 237 -18.64 -14.33 -27.48
CA LEU A 237 -18.34 -13.20 -26.62
C LEU A 237 -19.00 -13.36 -25.23
N ASP A 238 -19.85 -14.36 -25.06
CA ASP A 238 -20.53 -14.61 -23.78
C ASP A 238 -19.60 -15.37 -22.84
N ILE A 239 -18.55 -14.67 -22.41
CA ILE A 239 -17.56 -15.15 -21.45
C ILE A 239 -17.63 -14.23 -20.23
N PRO A 240 -17.92 -14.73 -19.03
CA PRO A 240 -18.07 -13.91 -17.81
C PRO A 240 -16.92 -12.93 -17.59
N ALA A 241 -15.69 -13.33 -17.88
CA ALA A 241 -14.50 -12.50 -17.75
C ALA A 241 -14.51 -11.23 -18.63
N LEU A 242 -15.21 -11.22 -19.77
CA LEU A 242 -15.32 -10.07 -20.66
C LEU A 242 -16.40 -9.08 -20.19
N HIS A 243 -17.40 -9.55 -19.43
CA HIS A 243 -18.52 -8.76 -18.96
C HIS A 243 -18.31 -8.19 -17.55
N GLU A 244 -17.37 -8.73 -16.78
CA GLU A 244 -17.01 -8.19 -15.46
C GLU A 244 -16.61 -6.72 -15.54
N GLY A 245 -17.23 -5.88 -14.67
CA GLY A 245 -16.83 -4.50 -14.45
C GLY A 245 -15.75 -4.38 -13.37
N LEU A 246 -15.32 -3.14 -13.10
CA LEU A 246 -14.28 -2.87 -12.10
C LEU A 246 -14.71 -3.29 -10.69
N ASP A 247 -16.00 -3.11 -10.36
CA ASP A 247 -16.54 -3.45 -9.04
C ASP A 247 -16.66 -4.97 -8.85
N ASP A 248 -16.96 -5.73 -9.91
CA ASP A 248 -16.96 -7.20 -9.87
C ASP A 248 -15.54 -7.72 -9.60
N VAL A 249 -14.54 -7.14 -10.27
CA VAL A 249 -13.13 -7.49 -10.07
C VAL A 249 -12.68 -7.15 -8.65
N ARG A 250 -13.04 -5.97 -8.12
CA ARG A 250 -12.76 -5.61 -6.72
C ARG A 250 -13.40 -6.59 -5.74
N HIS A 251 -14.62 -6.98 -6.00
CA HIS A 251 -15.36 -7.90 -5.15
C HIS A 251 -14.67 -9.25 -5.04
N TRP A 252 -14.36 -9.90 -6.18
CA TRP A 252 -13.70 -11.20 -6.11
C TRP A 252 -12.24 -11.12 -5.63
N LEU A 253 -11.50 -10.02 -5.87
CA LEU A 253 -10.17 -9.80 -5.28
C LEU A 253 -10.21 -9.78 -3.74
N GLY A 254 -11.32 -9.36 -3.15
CA GLY A 254 -11.53 -9.41 -1.70
C GLY A 254 -11.84 -10.81 -1.16
N GLN A 255 -12.33 -11.74 -2.00
CA GLN A 255 -12.81 -13.05 -1.57
C GLN A 255 -11.91 -14.22 -1.96
N TRP A 256 -11.14 -14.08 -3.03
CA TRP A 256 -10.30 -15.13 -3.57
C TRP A 256 -8.83 -14.92 -3.15
N THR A 257 -8.10 -16.03 -3.06
CA THR A 257 -6.63 -15.96 -3.07
C THR A 257 -6.19 -15.69 -4.49
N ALA A 258 -5.86 -14.45 -4.78
CA ALA A 258 -5.42 -14.01 -6.11
C ALA A 258 -3.94 -13.63 -6.09
N LEU A 259 -3.17 -14.11 -7.05
CA LEU A 259 -1.75 -13.85 -7.21
C LEU A 259 -1.49 -13.14 -8.53
N GLY A 260 -0.63 -12.12 -8.50
CA GLY A 260 -0.21 -11.37 -9.68
C GLY A 260 1.29 -11.40 -9.86
N LEU A 261 1.76 -11.69 -11.07
CA LEU A 261 3.16 -11.58 -11.47
C LEU A 261 3.41 -10.19 -12.03
N TRP A 262 4.34 -9.47 -11.42
CA TRP A 262 4.66 -8.08 -11.74
C TRP A 262 6.09 -7.92 -12.21
N ARG A 263 6.32 -6.97 -13.13
CA ARG A 263 7.64 -6.47 -13.53
C ARG A 263 7.50 -5.01 -13.96
N ASP A 264 8.37 -4.14 -13.45
CA ASP A 264 8.40 -2.71 -13.79
C ASP A 264 7.02 -2.02 -13.63
N GLY A 265 6.31 -2.35 -12.54
CA GLY A 265 4.98 -1.80 -12.24
C GLY A 265 3.85 -2.32 -13.14
N LYS A 266 4.08 -3.33 -14.00
CA LYS A 266 3.09 -3.90 -14.92
C LYS A 266 2.70 -5.32 -14.49
N LEU A 267 1.41 -5.60 -14.48
CA LEU A 267 0.88 -6.94 -14.23
C LEU A 267 1.06 -7.81 -15.50
N LEU A 268 1.93 -8.81 -15.43
CA LEU A 268 2.29 -9.70 -16.54
C LEU A 268 1.48 -11.00 -16.55
N GLY A 269 0.95 -11.39 -15.41
CA GLY A 269 0.12 -12.59 -15.29
C GLY A 269 -0.63 -12.59 -13.99
N MET A 270 -1.76 -13.28 -13.93
CA MET A 270 -2.53 -13.46 -12.73
C MET A 270 -3.20 -14.84 -12.69
N ILE A 271 -3.52 -15.28 -11.48
CA ILE A 271 -4.31 -16.47 -11.22
C ILE A 271 -5.07 -16.27 -9.91
N ARG A 272 -6.26 -16.87 -9.78
CA ARG A 272 -6.99 -16.88 -8.52
C ARG A 272 -7.43 -18.27 -8.14
N ALA A 273 -7.60 -18.52 -6.85
CA ALA A 273 -8.23 -19.75 -6.35
C ALA A 273 -8.95 -19.49 -5.04
N ARG A 274 -9.92 -20.36 -4.74
CA ARG A 274 -10.60 -20.38 -3.45
C ARG A 274 -11.04 -21.82 -3.12
N ARG A 275 -11.30 -22.05 -1.86
CA ARG A 275 -11.88 -23.30 -1.42
C ARG A 275 -13.37 -23.33 -1.72
N GLU A 276 -13.82 -24.43 -2.31
CA GLU A 276 -15.24 -24.78 -2.52
C GLU A 276 -15.46 -26.23 -2.04
N GLY A 277 -15.99 -26.39 -0.84
CA GLY A 277 -16.09 -27.70 -0.20
C GLY A 277 -14.72 -28.33 0.07
N ASP A 278 -14.43 -29.46 -0.56
CA ASP A 278 -13.15 -30.19 -0.54
C ASP A 278 -12.23 -29.85 -1.74
N ALA A 279 -12.69 -28.97 -2.62
CA ALA A 279 -11.95 -28.58 -3.81
C ALA A 279 -11.27 -27.21 -3.65
N TRP A 280 -10.07 -27.09 -4.23
CA TRP A 280 -9.38 -25.83 -4.51
C TRP A 280 -9.74 -25.40 -5.92
N ASN A 281 -10.74 -24.54 -6.03
CA ASN A 281 -11.22 -24.04 -7.32
C ASN A 281 -10.28 -22.98 -7.87
N ILE A 282 -9.64 -23.25 -9.00
CA ILE A 282 -8.66 -22.38 -9.69
C ILE A 282 -9.35 -21.71 -10.87
N GLY A 283 -9.15 -20.40 -11.00
CA GLY A 283 -9.73 -19.65 -12.12
C GLY A 283 -8.90 -18.43 -12.50
N ARG A 284 -9.34 -17.76 -13.56
CA ARG A 284 -8.73 -16.53 -14.07
C ARG A 284 -7.21 -16.61 -14.27
N LEU A 285 -6.68 -17.75 -14.74
CA LEU A 285 -5.31 -17.81 -15.20
C LEU A 285 -5.16 -16.96 -16.47
N ALA A 286 -4.45 -15.86 -16.36
CA ALA A 286 -4.18 -14.93 -17.44
C ALA A 286 -2.68 -14.66 -17.53
N VAL A 287 -2.14 -14.63 -18.75
CA VAL A 287 -0.75 -14.27 -19.03
C VAL A 287 -0.72 -13.27 -20.17
N ALA A 288 -0.09 -12.15 -19.97
CA ALA A 288 0.03 -11.08 -20.97
C ALA A 288 0.49 -11.67 -22.33
N PRO A 289 -0.11 -11.25 -23.46
CA PRO A 289 0.16 -11.85 -24.76
C PRO A 289 1.65 -11.97 -25.10
N HIS A 290 2.44 -10.95 -24.83
CA HIS A 290 3.90 -10.94 -25.08
C HIS A 290 4.72 -11.84 -24.13
N MET A 291 4.09 -12.42 -23.12
CA MET A 291 4.71 -13.34 -22.15
C MET A 291 4.27 -14.79 -22.36
N ARG A 292 3.44 -15.07 -23.36
CA ARG A 292 3.03 -16.44 -23.70
C ARG A 292 4.21 -17.28 -24.17
N GLY A 293 4.17 -18.57 -23.92
CA GLY A 293 5.26 -19.48 -24.25
C GLY A 293 6.49 -19.42 -23.33
N THR A 294 6.54 -18.48 -22.39
CA THR A 294 7.67 -18.33 -21.44
C THR A 294 7.58 -19.20 -20.18
N GLY A 295 6.53 -20.02 -20.06
CA GLY A 295 6.32 -20.88 -18.88
C GLY A 295 5.60 -20.19 -17.69
N VAL A 296 5.29 -18.90 -17.79
CA VAL A 296 4.62 -18.11 -16.72
C VAL A 296 3.29 -18.74 -16.30
N GLY A 297 2.44 -19.17 -17.23
CA GLY A 297 1.15 -19.78 -16.91
C GLY A 297 1.29 -21.06 -16.07
N ARG A 298 2.20 -21.93 -16.48
CA ARG A 298 2.54 -23.17 -15.75
C ARG A 298 3.07 -22.88 -14.37
N TRP A 299 3.93 -21.89 -14.25
CA TRP A 299 4.51 -21.49 -12.98
C TRP A 299 3.47 -20.92 -12.02
N LEU A 300 2.57 -20.04 -12.49
CA LEU A 300 1.45 -19.51 -11.69
C LEU A 300 0.51 -20.61 -11.21
N LEU A 301 0.20 -21.59 -12.08
CA LEU A 301 -0.66 -22.72 -11.75
C LEU A 301 -0.05 -23.53 -10.59
N LYS A 302 1.22 -23.93 -10.68
CA LYS A 302 1.93 -24.64 -9.62
C LYS A 302 1.99 -23.84 -8.33
N LEU A 303 2.21 -22.53 -8.43
CA LEU A 303 2.26 -21.65 -7.28
C LEU A 303 0.93 -21.60 -6.52
N VAL A 304 -0.19 -21.46 -7.23
CA VAL A 304 -1.50 -21.40 -6.59
C VAL A 304 -1.96 -22.76 -6.07
N GLU A 305 -1.58 -23.87 -6.70
CA GLU A 305 -1.77 -25.22 -6.17
C GLU A 305 -1.07 -25.39 -4.81
N GLY A 306 0.16 -24.87 -4.69
CA GLY A 306 0.93 -24.89 -3.44
C GLY A 306 0.33 -24.04 -2.30
N LYS A 307 -0.65 -23.17 -2.63
CA LYS A 307 -1.39 -22.35 -1.66
C LYS A 307 -2.73 -22.99 -1.25
N ALA A 308 -3.06 -24.19 -1.76
CA ALA A 308 -4.30 -24.86 -1.40
C ALA A 308 -4.39 -25.07 0.11
N GLU A 309 -5.59 -24.87 0.64
CA GLU A 309 -5.86 -25.09 2.04
C GLU A 309 -5.72 -26.58 2.38
N PRO A 310 -5.27 -26.92 3.60
CA PRO A 310 -5.07 -28.33 4.00
C PRO A 310 -6.31 -29.23 3.88
N ALA A 311 -7.50 -28.62 3.94
CA ALA A 311 -8.77 -29.32 3.81
C ALA A 311 -9.18 -29.62 2.35
N CYS A 312 -8.42 -29.15 1.37
CA CYS A 312 -8.71 -29.41 -0.04
C CYS A 312 -8.04 -30.72 -0.48
N ALA A 313 -8.85 -31.68 -0.93
CA ALA A 313 -8.38 -32.96 -1.44
C ALA A 313 -7.99 -32.90 -2.92
N ARG A 314 -8.55 -31.97 -3.67
CA ARG A 314 -8.35 -31.83 -5.11
C ARG A 314 -8.33 -30.37 -5.57
N ALA A 315 -7.65 -30.11 -6.67
CA ALA A 315 -7.77 -28.86 -7.43
C ALA A 315 -8.81 -29.08 -8.55
N THR A 316 -9.62 -28.05 -8.82
CA THR A 316 -10.58 -28.03 -9.93
C THR A 316 -10.45 -26.76 -10.73
N LEU A 317 -10.74 -26.82 -12.02
CA LEU A 317 -10.80 -25.67 -12.91
C LEU A 317 -11.72 -25.90 -14.10
N GLU A 318 -12.07 -24.80 -14.76
CA GLU A 318 -12.89 -24.80 -15.95
C GLU A 318 -12.20 -24.02 -17.07
N THR A 319 -12.36 -24.46 -18.32
CA THR A 319 -11.87 -23.76 -19.50
C THR A 319 -12.79 -23.99 -20.68
N GLY A 320 -12.76 -23.11 -21.68
CA GLY A 320 -13.55 -23.29 -22.91
C GLY A 320 -13.23 -24.58 -23.64
N ALA A 321 -14.26 -25.25 -24.13
CA ALA A 321 -14.13 -26.58 -24.78
C ALA A 321 -13.25 -26.56 -26.04
N ARG A 322 -13.11 -25.39 -26.69
CA ARG A 322 -12.28 -25.22 -27.90
C ARG A 322 -10.92 -24.60 -27.57
N SER A 323 -10.58 -24.38 -26.33
CA SER A 323 -9.31 -23.78 -25.87
C SER A 323 -8.21 -24.85 -25.79
N ALA A 324 -7.83 -25.42 -26.95
CA ALA A 324 -6.90 -26.53 -27.04
C ALA A 324 -5.56 -26.27 -26.32
N GLN A 325 -5.05 -25.02 -26.36
CA GLN A 325 -3.82 -24.64 -25.70
C GLN A 325 -3.95 -24.70 -24.16
N ASN A 326 -5.05 -24.20 -23.61
CA ASN A 326 -5.30 -24.22 -22.17
C ASN A 326 -5.54 -25.66 -21.67
N ILE A 327 -6.36 -26.42 -22.38
CA ILE A 327 -6.61 -27.84 -22.10
C ILE A 327 -5.29 -28.61 -22.09
N GLY A 328 -4.44 -28.44 -23.14
CA GLY A 328 -3.11 -29.07 -23.21
C GLY A 328 -2.19 -28.69 -22.05
N LEU A 329 -2.21 -27.42 -21.60
CA LEU A 329 -1.47 -27.01 -20.42
C LEU A 329 -1.94 -27.77 -19.18
N TYR A 330 -3.24 -27.80 -18.89
CA TYR A 330 -3.78 -28.43 -17.70
C TYR A 330 -3.56 -29.95 -17.68
N LEU A 331 -3.78 -30.63 -18.81
CA LEU A 331 -3.50 -32.07 -18.95
C LEU A 331 -2.00 -32.35 -18.70
N SER A 332 -1.09 -31.52 -19.24
CA SER A 332 0.36 -31.67 -19.02
C SER A 332 0.78 -31.48 -17.55
N GLU A 333 -0.04 -30.80 -16.77
CA GLU A 333 0.17 -30.59 -15.33
C GLU A 333 -0.59 -31.61 -14.44
N GLY A 334 -1.16 -32.63 -15.05
CA GLY A 334 -1.78 -33.76 -14.37
C GLY A 334 -3.25 -33.56 -13.97
N PHE A 335 -3.93 -32.59 -14.60
CA PHE A 335 -5.39 -32.51 -14.53
C PHE A 335 -6.02 -33.55 -15.46
N GLU A 336 -7.17 -34.05 -15.08
CA GLU A 336 -7.96 -35.01 -15.82
C GLU A 336 -9.39 -34.49 -16.02
N HIS A 337 -10.05 -34.91 -17.08
CA HIS A 337 -11.46 -34.58 -17.31
C HIS A 337 -12.34 -35.16 -16.20
N ILE A 338 -13.30 -34.41 -15.72
CA ILE A 338 -14.27 -34.91 -14.75
C ILE A 338 -15.33 -35.71 -15.49
N ALA A 339 -15.41 -37.02 -15.21
CA ALA A 339 -16.39 -37.94 -15.82
C ALA A 339 -17.84 -37.48 -15.53
N GLY A 340 -18.69 -37.50 -16.53
CA GLY A 340 -20.12 -37.12 -16.42
C GLY A 340 -20.36 -35.59 -16.56
N MET A 341 -19.33 -34.77 -16.75
CA MET A 341 -19.41 -33.34 -17.11
C MET A 341 -18.93 -33.09 -18.55
N GLU A 342 -19.06 -34.11 -19.39
CA GLU A 342 -18.70 -34.05 -20.81
C GLU A 342 -19.90 -33.54 -21.62
N GLY A 343 -19.68 -32.46 -22.36
CA GLY A 343 -20.69 -31.90 -23.27
C GLY A 343 -21.13 -30.49 -22.83
N GLY A 344 -20.79 -29.51 -23.61
CA GLY A 344 -21.07 -28.11 -23.40
C GLY A 344 -19.96 -27.23 -23.94
N ASP A 345 -20.08 -25.93 -23.76
CA ASP A 345 -19.07 -24.95 -24.18
C ASP A 345 -17.88 -24.86 -23.22
N VAL A 346 -17.90 -25.61 -22.11
CA VAL A 346 -16.90 -25.60 -21.03
C VAL A 346 -16.46 -27.02 -20.70
N VAL A 347 -15.17 -27.19 -20.48
CA VAL A 347 -14.53 -28.41 -19.99
C VAL A 347 -14.18 -28.26 -18.52
N HIS A 348 -14.56 -29.24 -17.71
CA HIS A 348 -14.24 -29.31 -16.28
C HIS A 348 -13.09 -30.29 -16.05
N LEU A 349 -12.08 -29.85 -15.34
CA LEU A 349 -10.88 -30.61 -15.07
C LEU A 349 -10.58 -30.65 -13.56
N ALA A 350 -10.06 -31.79 -13.09
CA ALA A 350 -9.67 -31.97 -11.71
C ALA A 350 -8.31 -32.67 -11.60
N LYS A 351 -7.62 -32.43 -10.48
CA LYS A 351 -6.37 -33.06 -10.14
C LYS A 351 -6.33 -33.32 -8.64
N PRO A 352 -5.95 -34.51 -8.15
CA PRO A 352 -5.71 -34.74 -6.75
C PRO A 352 -4.58 -33.83 -6.24
N LEU A 353 -4.82 -33.15 -5.09
CA LEU A 353 -3.76 -32.46 -4.36
C LEU A 353 -3.06 -33.51 -3.51
N ARG A 354 -1.73 -33.66 -3.68
CA ARG A 354 -0.95 -34.58 -2.84
C ARG A 354 -1.10 -34.14 -1.38
N GLU A 355 -1.41 -35.09 -0.49
CA GLU A 355 -1.25 -34.88 0.95
C GLU A 355 0.16 -34.32 1.19
N LYS A 356 0.27 -33.21 1.89
CA LYS A 356 1.55 -32.78 2.46
C LYS A 356 1.93 -33.87 3.45
N ALA A 357 2.75 -34.82 2.98
CA ALA A 357 3.30 -35.87 3.82
C ALA A 357 3.87 -35.23 5.09
N ALA A 358 3.41 -35.71 6.22
CA ALA A 358 3.94 -35.42 7.54
C ALA A 358 5.45 -35.76 7.56
N GLN A 359 6.30 -34.78 7.23
CA GLN A 359 7.72 -34.81 7.45
C GLN A 359 8.06 -33.88 8.61
N ALA A 360 7.82 -34.36 9.81
CA ALA A 360 8.55 -33.99 11.01
C ALA A 360 8.54 -35.17 11.98
N GLY A 361 9.12 -36.28 11.52
CA GLY A 361 9.63 -37.31 12.42
C GLY A 361 10.91 -36.78 13.02
N ILE A 362 10.85 -36.21 14.22
CA ILE A 362 12.00 -36.06 15.10
C ILE A 362 12.18 -37.42 15.76
N PRO A 363 13.31 -38.13 15.58
CA PRO A 363 13.61 -39.31 16.41
C PRO A 363 13.86 -38.84 17.84
N ALA A 364 13.12 -39.40 18.79
CA ALA A 364 13.51 -39.38 20.19
C ALA A 364 14.77 -40.27 20.32
N GLU A 365 15.88 -39.69 20.63
CA GLU A 365 17.01 -40.42 21.17
C GLU A 365 17.37 -39.90 22.56
N HIS A 366 17.60 -40.88 23.41
CA HIS A 366 17.95 -41.03 24.80
C HIS A 366 18.84 -39.97 25.45
#